data_1eeae17a441755ad2a86c137db6fb067
#
_entry.id   1eeae17a441755ad2a86c137db6fb067
#
_cell.length_a   1.000
_cell.length_b   1.000
_cell.length_c   1.000
_cell.angle_alpha   90.00
_cell.angle_beta   90.00
_cell.angle_gamma   90.00
#
_symmetry.space_group_name_H-M   'P 1'
#
loop_
_entity.id
_entity.type
_entity.pdbx_description
1 polymer ?
#
loop_
_entity_poly.entity_id
_entity_poly.type
_entity_poly.pdbx_seq_one_letter_code
_entity_poly.pdbx_strand_id
1 'polypeptide(L)'
;MILKAAETAAGKNSPIPYITSVLSSWKAHGIYSPEQLEKQPAAERYKAQAAEDKDAALRKRIQTYYFNLREQAQDRAEHYLKLARSDAQFKENEEAIRTEEIRLAKAEALGGDTVSAEHVLSSLKKTRAGILKRLGITEEMLVPQYKCAKCGDTGFDKNGNVCECYKKYIEEAGEQERLSNIIDAYSNIEI
;
A
#
# COMPACT_ATOMS: atom_id res chain seq x y z
N MET A 1 -18.99 29.61 -9.84
CA MET A 1 -18.85 28.31 -9.10
C MET A 1 -17.45 27.72 -9.17
N ILE A 2 -16.87 27.46 -10.36
CA ILE A 2 -15.53 26.82 -10.50
C ILE A 2 -14.44 27.64 -9.78
N LEU A 3 -14.42 28.97 -9.94
CA LEU A 3 -13.45 29.83 -9.26
C LEU A 3 -13.55 29.73 -7.73
N LYS A 4 -14.78 29.70 -7.19
CA LYS A 4 -15.00 29.57 -5.75
C LYS A 4 -14.55 28.19 -5.22
N ALA A 5 -14.79 27.12 -5.99
CA ALA A 5 -14.29 25.78 -5.67
C ALA A 5 -12.75 25.71 -5.75
N ALA A 6 -12.14 26.43 -6.69
CA ALA A 6 -10.68 26.52 -6.80
C ALA A 6 -10.06 27.30 -5.61
N GLU A 7 -10.72 28.36 -5.13
CA GLU A 7 -10.30 29.08 -3.91
C GLU A 7 -10.28 28.15 -2.69
N THR A 8 -11.30 27.29 -2.53
CA THR A 8 -11.35 26.32 -1.42
C THR A 8 -10.30 25.20 -1.56
N ALA A 9 -9.79 24.97 -2.77
CA ALA A 9 -8.73 23.99 -3.04
C ALA A 9 -7.31 24.54 -2.86
N ALA A 10 -7.16 25.83 -2.59
CA ALA A 10 -5.86 26.45 -2.36
C ALA A 10 -5.13 25.78 -1.18
N GLY A 11 -3.89 25.30 -1.42
CA GLY A 11 -3.10 24.57 -0.43
C GLY A 11 -3.39 23.08 -0.30
N LYS A 12 -4.25 22.49 -1.12
CA LYS A 12 -4.48 21.03 -1.16
C LYS A 12 -3.48 20.34 -2.09
N ASN A 13 -2.99 19.17 -1.68
CA ASN A 13 -2.00 18.39 -2.44
C ASN A 13 -2.54 17.86 -3.78
N SER A 14 -3.86 17.75 -3.93
CA SER A 14 -4.54 17.28 -5.15
C SER A 14 -5.74 18.17 -5.45
N PRO A 15 -5.51 19.38 -6.01
CA PRO A 15 -6.57 20.38 -6.14
C PRO A 15 -7.69 19.97 -7.10
N ILE A 16 -7.38 19.27 -8.20
CA ILE A 16 -8.41 18.90 -9.21
C ILE A 16 -9.44 17.91 -8.66
N PRO A 17 -9.07 16.76 -8.07
CA PRO A 17 -10.06 15.87 -7.45
C PRO A 17 -10.85 16.54 -6.33
N TYR A 18 -10.23 17.44 -5.57
CA TYR A 18 -10.93 18.21 -4.54
C TYR A 18 -11.96 19.15 -5.11
N ILE A 19 -11.62 19.93 -6.15
CA ILE A 19 -12.58 20.81 -6.86
C ILE A 19 -13.77 20.01 -7.41
N THR A 20 -13.50 18.86 -8.01
CA THR A 20 -14.56 17.98 -8.55
C THR A 20 -15.50 17.49 -7.44
N SER A 21 -14.95 17.09 -6.30
CA SER A 21 -15.73 16.67 -5.14
C SER A 21 -16.60 17.79 -4.59
N VAL A 22 -16.04 18.99 -4.43
CA VAL A 22 -16.76 20.18 -3.96
C VAL A 22 -17.90 20.55 -4.91
N LEU A 23 -17.66 20.59 -6.22
CA LEU A 23 -18.68 20.91 -7.21
C LEU A 23 -19.81 19.85 -7.24
N SER A 24 -19.47 18.57 -7.09
CA SER A 24 -20.43 17.48 -6.99
C SER A 24 -21.29 17.61 -5.73
N SER A 25 -20.68 17.95 -4.60
CA SER A 25 -21.41 18.19 -3.34
C SER A 25 -22.36 19.37 -3.46
N TRP A 26 -21.92 20.50 -4.01
CA TRP A 26 -22.79 21.66 -4.22
C TRP A 26 -23.97 21.33 -5.15
N LYS A 27 -23.71 20.60 -6.23
CA LYS A 27 -24.77 20.16 -7.14
C LYS A 27 -25.80 19.26 -6.43
N ALA A 28 -25.34 18.33 -5.59
CA ALA A 28 -26.22 17.44 -4.83
C ALA A 28 -27.13 18.21 -3.83
N HIS A 29 -26.64 19.35 -3.33
CA HIS A 29 -27.39 20.23 -2.42
C HIS A 29 -28.14 21.38 -3.14
N GLY A 30 -28.25 21.33 -4.49
CA GLY A 30 -28.99 22.32 -5.27
C GLY A 30 -28.32 23.71 -5.31
N ILE A 31 -27.00 23.78 -5.09
CA ILE A 31 -26.24 25.03 -5.09
C ILE A 31 -25.58 25.22 -6.45
N TYR A 32 -26.13 26.17 -7.21
CA TYR A 32 -25.69 26.46 -8.58
C TYR A 32 -25.07 27.85 -8.76
N SER A 33 -25.13 28.71 -7.73
CA SER A 33 -24.54 30.04 -7.78
C SER A 33 -23.76 30.39 -6.51
N PRO A 34 -22.78 31.32 -6.57
CA PRO A 34 -22.04 31.79 -5.39
C PRO A 34 -22.94 32.41 -4.32
N GLU A 35 -24.01 33.10 -4.74
CA GLU A 35 -24.96 33.75 -3.82
C GLU A 35 -25.81 32.73 -3.03
N GLN A 36 -26.08 31.56 -3.63
CA GLN A 36 -26.73 30.45 -2.94
C GLN A 36 -25.80 29.82 -1.89
N LEU A 37 -24.48 29.75 -2.18
CA LEU A 37 -23.49 29.26 -1.24
C LEU A 37 -23.35 30.18 -0.01
N GLU A 38 -23.41 31.49 -0.21
CA GLU A 38 -23.33 32.47 0.88
C GLU A 38 -24.57 32.48 1.79
N LYS A 39 -25.71 32.08 1.27
CA LYS A 39 -26.96 31.99 2.02
C LYS A 39 -27.10 30.72 2.86
N GLN A 40 -26.16 29.75 2.74
CA GLN A 40 -26.19 28.57 3.60
C GLN A 40 -25.96 28.91 5.07
N PRO A 41 -26.72 28.33 6.00
CA PRO A 41 -26.49 28.51 7.43
C PRO A 41 -25.07 28.08 7.81
N ALA A 42 -24.42 28.85 8.67
CA ALA A 42 -23.05 28.55 9.14
C ALA A 42 -22.94 27.11 9.68
N ALA A 43 -24.00 26.62 10.35
CA ALA A 43 -24.06 25.26 10.88
C ALA A 43 -23.95 24.15 9.80
N GLU A 44 -24.49 24.36 8.59
CA GLU A 44 -24.38 23.39 7.49
C GLU A 44 -22.98 23.40 6.87
N ARG A 45 -22.35 24.56 6.76
CA ARG A 45 -20.95 24.68 6.31
C ARG A 45 -19.99 23.97 7.28
N TYR A 46 -20.19 24.14 8.60
CA TYR A 46 -19.41 23.44 9.62
C TYR A 46 -19.62 21.91 9.57
N LYS A 47 -20.83 21.43 9.35
CA LYS A 47 -21.10 20.00 9.21
C LYS A 47 -20.44 19.41 7.95
N ALA A 48 -20.49 20.11 6.81
CA ALA A 48 -19.83 19.69 5.59
C ALA A 48 -18.29 19.65 5.76
N GLN A 49 -17.72 20.69 6.34
CA GLN A 49 -16.28 20.73 6.61
C GLN A 49 -15.83 19.62 7.57
N ALA A 50 -16.58 19.39 8.65
CA ALA A 50 -16.28 18.32 9.61
C ALA A 50 -16.37 16.92 8.99
N ALA A 51 -17.28 16.72 8.03
CA ALA A 51 -17.40 15.46 7.29
C ALA A 51 -16.20 15.26 6.34
N GLU A 52 -15.77 16.31 5.63
CA GLU A 52 -14.57 16.25 4.77
C GLU A 52 -13.30 15.99 5.58
N ASP A 53 -13.16 16.59 6.75
CA ASP A 53 -12.00 16.39 7.63
C ASP A 53 -11.93 14.96 8.17
N LYS A 54 -13.09 14.37 8.52
CA LYS A 54 -13.18 12.96 8.94
C LYS A 54 -12.80 12.01 7.80
N ASP A 55 -13.30 12.25 6.58
CA ASP A 55 -12.97 11.43 5.42
C ASP A 55 -11.48 11.52 5.07
N ALA A 56 -10.89 12.72 5.15
CA ALA A 56 -9.46 12.93 4.95
C ALA A 56 -8.63 12.21 6.03
N ALA A 57 -9.05 12.24 7.29
CA ALA A 57 -8.39 11.54 8.38
C ALA A 57 -8.47 10.02 8.20
N LEU A 58 -9.62 9.48 7.79
CA LEU A 58 -9.80 8.07 7.49
C LEU A 58 -8.90 7.63 6.34
N ARG A 59 -8.87 8.37 5.23
CA ARG A 59 -7.96 8.09 4.09
C ARG A 59 -6.50 8.04 4.54
N LYS A 60 -6.05 8.98 5.35
CA LYS A 60 -4.68 9.02 5.89
C LYS A 60 -4.39 7.78 6.76
N ARG A 61 -5.33 7.39 7.63
CA ARG A 61 -5.20 6.17 8.45
C ARG A 61 -5.04 4.92 7.57
N ILE A 62 -5.86 4.79 6.53
CA ILE A 62 -5.81 3.67 5.59
C ILE A 62 -4.46 3.65 4.86
N GLN A 63 -4.01 4.78 4.34
CA GLN A 63 -2.71 4.87 3.67
C GLN A 63 -1.56 4.47 4.59
N THR A 64 -1.56 4.98 5.83
CA THR A 64 -0.55 4.62 6.84
C THR A 64 -0.59 3.13 7.18
N TYR A 65 -1.79 2.54 7.31
CA TYR A 65 -1.93 1.11 7.58
C TYR A 65 -1.29 0.25 6.48
N TYR A 66 -1.63 0.49 5.21
CA TYR A 66 -1.06 -0.27 4.10
C TYR A 66 0.42 -0.01 3.89
N PHE A 67 0.87 1.22 4.09
CA PHE A 67 2.29 1.54 4.09
C PHE A 67 3.04 0.71 5.13
N ASN A 68 2.58 0.72 6.37
CA ASN A 68 3.23 -0.03 7.46
C ASN A 68 3.22 -1.55 7.22
N LEU A 69 2.15 -2.12 6.66
CA LEU A 69 2.11 -3.54 6.31
C LEU A 69 3.19 -3.91 5.29
N ARG A 70 3.35 -3.09 4.26
CA ARG A 70 4.36 -3.31 3.22
C ARG A 70 5.77 -3.15 3.75
N GLU A 71 6.02 -2.07 4.50
CA GLU A 71 7.31 -1.85 5.18
C GLU A 71 7.68 -3.05 6.05
N GLN A 72 6.78 -3.52 6.91
CA GLN A 72 7.04 -4.68 7.75
C GLN A 72 7.33 -5.96 6.95
N ALA A 73 6.66 -6.16 5.81
CA ALA A 73 6.91 -7.30 4.95
C ALA A 73 8.29 -7.20 4.28
N GLN A 74 8.66 -6.00 3.82
CA GLN A 74 9.95 -5.71 3.20
C GLN A 74 11.09 -5.81 4.22
N ASP A 75 10.93 -5.22 5.39
CA ASP A 75 11.94 -5.27 6.47
C ASP A 75 12.24 -6.70 6.90
N ARG A 76 11.19 -7.54 7.03
CA ARG A 76 11.40 -8.96 7.34
C ARG A 76 12.20 -9.67 6.26
N ALA A 77 11.86 -9.48 5.00
CA ALA A 77 12.57 -10.09 3.88
C ALA A 77 14.02 -9.60 3.82
N GLU A 78 14.25 -8.30 3.98
CA GLU A 78 15.58 -7.70 3.99
C GLU A 78 16.43 -8.20 5.16
N HIS A 79 15.83 -8.36 6.35
CA HIS A 79 16.51 -8.94 7.51
C HIS A 79 17.06 -10.34 7.20
N TYR A 80 16.22 -11.24 6.68
CA TYR A 80 16.66 -12.60 6.33
C TYR A 80 17.66 -12.61 5.17
N LEU A 81 17.50 -11.71 4.21
CA LEU A 81 18.46 -11.57 3.11
C LEU A 81 19.84 -11.08 3.60
N LYS A 82 19.87 -10.12 4.51
CA LYS A 82 21.11 -9.66 5.17
C LYS A 82 21.77 -10.79 5.95
N LEU A 83 20.96 -11.58 6.68
CA LEU A 83 21.44 -12.74 7.42
C LEU A 83 22.04 -13.79 6.48
N ALA A 84 21.35 -14.14 5.39
CA ALA A 84 21.87 -15.06 4.39
C ALA A 84 23.16 -14.54 3.74
N ARG A 85 23.22 -13.27 3.39
CA ARG A 85 24.40 -12.61 2.78
C ARG A 85 25.59 -12.44 3.74
N SER A 86 25.40 -12.60 5.04
CA SER A 86 26.52 -12.64 5.99
C SER A 86 27.32 -13.95 5.90
N ASP A 87 26.72 -15.01 5.34
CA ASP A 87 27.40 -16.28 5.07
C ASP A 87 28.20 -16.21 3.76
N ALA A 88 29.50 -16.48 3.83
CA ALA A 88 30.40 -16.38 2.68
C ALA A 88 30.00 -17.34 1.54
N GLN A 89 29.60 -18.58 1.88
CA GLN A 89 29.20 -19.55 0.88
C GLN A 89 27.92 -19.15 0.15
N PHE A 90 26.96 -18.54 0.87
CA PHE A 90 25.75 -18.00 0.24
C PHE A 90 26.11 -16.89 -0.73
N LYS A 91 26.95 -15.95 -0.34
CA LYS A 91 27.40 -14.84 -1.18
C LYS A 91 28.10 -15.31 -2.46
N GLU A 92 29.05 -16.23 -2.32
CA GLU A 92 29.77 -16.81 -3.46
C GLU A 92 28.82 -17.55 -4.40
N ASN A 93 27.87 -18.30 -3.86
CA ASN A 93 26.86 -19.03 -4.64
C ASN A 93 25.93 -18.09 -5.39
N GLU A 94 25.46 -16.98 -4.78
CA GLU A 94 24.66 -15.94 -5.41
C GLU A 94 25.40 -15.26 -6.59
N GLU A 95 26.70 -14.98 -6.42
CA GLU A 95 27.54 -14.44 -7.49
C GLU A 95 27.72 -15.43 -8.64
N ALA A 96 27.90 -16.72 -8.33
CA ALA A 96 27.98 -17.77 -9.34
C ALA A 96 26.65 -17.94 -10.11
N ILE A 97 25.51 -17.93 -9.41
CA ILE A 97 24.18 -17.97 -10.02
C ILE A 97 24.01 -16.79 -10.99
N ARG A 98 24.29 -15.56 -10.53
CA ARG A 98 24.17 -14.36 -11.37
C ARG A 98 25.04 -14.44 -12.64
N THR A 99 26.27 -14.91 -12.48
CA THR A 99 27.20 -15.06 -13.61
C THR A 99 26.65 -16.05 -14.62
N GLU A 100 26.10 -17.16 -14.16
CA GLU A 100 25.56 -18.20 -15.02
C GLU A 100 24.23 -17.79 -15.66
N GLU A 101 23.38 -17.02 -14.99
CA GLU A 101 22.17 -16.42 -15.57
C GLU A 101 22.52 -15.45 -16.71
N ILE A 102 23.57 -14.65 -16.55
CA ILE A 102 24.06 -13.79 -17.63
C ILE A 102 24.60 -14.62 -18.82
N ARG A 103 25.29 -15.74 -18.53
CA ARG A 103 25.80 -16.65 -19.57
C ARG A 103 24.65 -17.30 -20.32
N LEU A 104 23.63 -17.75 -19.63
CA LEU A 104 22.42 -18.31 -20.22
C LEU A 104 21.72 -17.30 -21.12
N ALA A 105 21.43 -16.09 -20.63
CA ALA A 105 20.80 -15.05 -21.41
C ALA A 105 21.57 -14.66 -22.68
N LYS A 106 22.92 -14.64 -22.60
CA LYS A 106 23.76 -14.43 -23.78
C LYS A 106 23.67 -15.60 -24.77
N ALA A 107 23.68 -16.86 -24.30
CA ALA A 107 23.55 -18.03 -25.14
C ALA A 107 22.20 -18.05 -25.86
N GLU A 108 21.10 -17.74 -25.16
CA GLU A 108 19.76 -17.61 -25.74
C GLU A 108 19.72 -16.55 -26.85
N ALA A 109 20.30 -15.37 -26.59
CA ALA A 109 20.29 -14.26 -27.56
C ALA A 109 21.15 -14.53 -28.80
N LEU A 110 22.22 -15.33 -28.69
CA LEU A 110 23.20 -15.58 -29.75
C LEU A 110 23.07 -16.97 -30.39
N GLY A 111 22.09 -17.79 -29.96
CA GLY A 111 21.90 -19.16 -30.44
C GLY A 111 23.01 -20.13 -29.97
N GLY A 112 23.57 -19.90 -28.77
CA GLY A 112 24.61 -20.73 -28.18
C GLY A 112 24.08 -21.93 -27.37
N ASP A 113 24.97 -22.64 -26.67
CA ASP A 113 24.63 -23.78 -25.81
C ASP A 113 23.96 -23.31 -24.50
N THR A 114 22.65 -23.50 -24.42
CA THR A 114 21.85 -23.21 -23.20
C THR A 114 21.83 -24.38 -22.22
N VAL A 115 21.90 -25.63 -22.71
CA VAL A 115 21.74 -26.85 -21.91
C VAL A 115 22.78 -26.94 -20.80
N SER A 116 24.05 -26.64 -21.13
CA SER A 116 25.15 -26.63 -20.16
C SER A 116 24.93 -25.58 -19.08
N ALA A 117 24.48 -24.37 -19.45
CA ALA A 117 24.21 -23.27 -18.52
C ALA A 117 23.03 -23.61 -17.57
N GLU A 118 21.95 -24.17 -18.10
CA GLU A 118 20.78 -24.61 -17.33
C GLU A 118 21.16 -25.70 -16.29
N HIS A 119 21.98 -26.67 -16.70
CA HIS A 119 22.44 -27.71 -15.80
C HIS A 119 23.27 -27.15 -14.62
N VAL A 120 24.20 -26.22 -14.92
CA VAL A 120 25.00 -25.54 -13.88
C VAL A 120 24.12 -24.72 -12.97
N LEU A 121 23.17 -23.95 -13.50
CA LEU A 121 22.20 -23.18 -12.70
C LEU A 121 21.38 -24.08 -11.78
N SER A 122 20.91 -25.23 -12.28
CA SER A 122 20.16 -26.19 -11.47
C SER A 122 21.00 -26.68 -10.29
N SER A 123 22.26 -26.98 -10.50
CA SER A 123 23.19 -27.40 -9.45
C SER A 123 23.42 -26.28 -8.41
N LEU A 124 23.69 -25.06 -8.87
CA LEU A 124 23.88 -23.89 -8.00
C LEU A 124 22.63 -23.58 -7.17
N LYS A 125 21.42 -23.68 -7.75
CA LYS A 125 20.15 -23.51 -7.02
C LYS A 125 19.93 -24.59 -5.97
N LYS A 126 20.33 -25.83 -6.20
CA LYS A 126 20.33 -26.89 -5.18
C LYS A 126 21.29 -26.59 -4.04
N THR A 127 22.50 -26.11 -4.37
CA THR A 127 23.50 -25.69 -3.36
C THR A 127 22.93 -24.53 -2.53
N ARG A 128 22.33 -23.54 -3.15
CA ARG A 128 21.68 -22.41 -2.49
C ARG A 128 20.62 -22.87 -1.47
N ALA A 129 19.73 -23.78 -1.89
CA ALA A 129 18.72 -24.36 -1.00
C ALA A 129 19.35 -25.10 0.19
N GLY A 130 20.46 -25.82 -0.01
CA GLY A 130 21.22 -26.48 1.06
C GLY A 130 21.82 -25.49 2.05
N ILE A 131 22.38 -24.39 1.57
CA ILE A 131 22.93 -23.32 2.41
C ILE A 131 21.82 -22.66 3.23
N LEU A 132 20.71 -22.28 2.59
CA LEU A 132 19.57 -21.68 3.27
C LEU A 132 19.01 -22.61 4.36
N LYS A 133 18.85 -23.90 4.06
CA LYS A 133 18.42 -24.90 5.05
C LYS A 133 19.36 -24.96 6.26
N ARG A 134 20.68 -24.91 6.03
CA ARG A 134 21.69 -24.87 7.10
C ARG A 134 21.55 -23.63 7.98
N LEU A 135 21.19 -22.49 7.38
CA LEU A 135 20.96 -21.20 8.08
C LEU A 135 19.58 -21.12 8.75
N GLY A 136 18.69 -22.10 8.54
CA GLY A 136 17.33 -22.06 9.04
C GLY A 136 16.43 -21.05 8.32
N ILE A 137 16.81 -20.66 7.09
CA ILE A 137 16.10 -19.69 6.26
C ILE A 137 15.38 -20.44 5.11
N THR A 138 14.14 -20.08 4.80
CA THR A 138 13.44 -20.59 3.62
C THR A 138 13.48 -19.56 2.50
N GLU A 139 13.30 -19.99 1.24
CA GLU A 139 13.22 -19.09 0.08
C GLU A 139 12.12 -18.04 0.23
N GLU A 140 11.00 -18.42 0.85
CA GLU A 140 9.87 -17.55 1.11
C GLU A 140 10.22 -16.41 2.07
N MET A 141 11.14 -16.63 3.02
CA MET A 141 11.59 -15.59 3.95
C MET A 141 12.42 -14.50 3.27
N LEU A 142 13.00 -14.79 2.11
CA LEU A 142 13.84 -13.85 1.35
C LEU A 142 13.04 -12.89 0.48
N VAL A 143 11.72 -13.08 0.37
CA VAL A 143 10.82 -12.22 -0.38
C VAL A 143 9.73 -11.65 0.52
N PRO A 144 9.24 -10.43 0.26
CA PRO A 144 8.19 -9.84 1.08
C PRO A 144 6.93 -10.69 1.11
N GLN A 145 6.50 -11.11 2.31
CA GLN A 145 5.26 -11.85 2.53
C GLN A 145 4.16 -10.87 2.89
N TYR A 146 3.36 -10.49 1.89
CA TYR A 146 2.25 -9.57 2.04
C TYR A 146 1.04 -10.25 2.68
N LYS A 147 0.32 -9.54 3.56
CA LYS A 147 -0.91 -10.02 4.22
C LYS A 147 -2.01 -10.31 3.20
N CYS A 148 -2.12 -9.47 2.18
CA CYS A 148 -3.05 -9.66 1.06
C CYS A 148 -2.28 -10.00 -0.22
N ALA A 149 -2.28 -11.25 -0.62
CA ALA A 149 -1.62 -11.70 -1.84
C ALA A 149 -2.25 -11.12 -3.13
N LYS A 150 -3.53 -10.71 -3.10
CA LYS A 150 -4.24 -10.16 -4.27
C LYS A 150 -3.71 -8.78 -4.66
N CYS A 151 -3.45 -7.92 -3.69
CA CYS A 151 -3.04 -6.53 -3.96
C CYS A 151 -1.60 -6.22 -3.47
N GLY A 152 -0.90 -7.15 -2.82
CA GLY A 152 0.42 -6.88 -2.26
C GLY A 152 0.40 -5.77 -1.21
N ASP A 153 -0.66 -5.74 -0.38
CA ASP A 153 -0.89 -4.73 0.65
C ASP A 153 -0.88 -3.27 0.14
N THR A 154 -1.38 -3.06 -1.10
CA THR A 154 -1.61 -1.71 -1.65
C THR A 154 -3.02 -1.20 -1.39
N GLY A 155 -3.97 -2.11 -1.13
CA GLY A 155 -5.39 -1.80 -1.06
C GLY A 155 -6.08 -1.74 -2.43
N PHE A 156 -5.34 -1.84 -3.54
CA PHE A 156 -5.86 -1.76 -4.90
C PHE A 156 -5.35 -2.92 -5.76
N ASP A 157 -6.18 -3.41 -6.67
CA ASP A 157 -5.79 -4.44 -7.63
C ASP A 157 -4.96 -3.84 -8.79
N LYS A 158 -4.50 -4.70 -9.71
CA LYS A 158 -3.69 -4.29 -10.87
C LYS A 158 -4.42 -3.34 -11.83
N ASN A 159 -5.76 -3.28 -11.77
CA ASN A 159 -6.61 -2.43 -12.58
C ASN A 159 -6.97 -1.11 -11.87
N GLY A 160 -6.47 -0.91 -10.65
CA GLY A 160 -6.77 0.25 -9.83
C GLY A 160 -8.11 0.16 -9.08
N ASN A 161 -8.80 -1.00 -9.10
CA ASN A 161 -10.01 -1.20 -8.32
C ASN A 161 -9.69 -1.46 -6.85
N VAL A 162 -10.62 -1.06 -5.98
CA VAL A 162 -10.50 -1.27 -4.55
C VAL A 162 -10.52 -2.76 -4.21
N CYS A 163 -9.49 -3.24 -3.53
CA CYS A 163 -9.37 -4.62 -3.10
C CYS A 163 -10.37 -4.93 -1.96
N GLU A 164 -10.78 -6.19 -1.84
CA GLU A 164 -11.67 -6.63 -0.75
C GLU A 164 -11.05 -6.43 0.65
N CYS A 165 -9.73 -6.56 0.77
CA CYS A 165 -9.04 -6.30 2.03
C CYS A 165 -9.20 -4.85 2.48
N TYR A 166 -9.27 -3.90 1.54
CA TYR A 166 -9.52 -2.49 1.81
C TYR A 166 -10.93 -2.25 2.33
N LYS A 167 -11.94 -2.90 1.71
CA LYS A 167 -13.34 -2.81 2.17
C LYS A 167 -13.48 -3.32 3.61
N LYS A 168 -12.89 -4.51 3.89
CA LYS A 168 -12.88 -5.07 5.26
C LYS A 168 -12.22 -4.14 6.27
N TYR A 169 -11.10 -3.53 5.91
CA TYR A 169 -10.42 -2.60 6.81
C TYR A 169 -11.29 -1.37 7.14
N ILE A 170 -12.03 -0.83 6.15
CA ILE A 170 -12.96 0.29 6.37
C ILE A 170 -14.10 -0.13 7.32
N GLU A 171 -14.67 -1.32 7.11
CA GLU A 171 -15.72 -1.86 7.96
C GLU A 171 -15.24 -2.00 9.41
N GLU A 172 -14.09 -2.65 9.61
CA GLU A 172 -13.46 -2.83 10.92
C GLU A 172 -13.12 -1.48 11.59
N ALA A 173 -12.57 -0.53 10.83
CA ALA A 173 -12.25 0.80 11.34
C ALA A 173 -13.49 1.61 11.73
N GLY A 174 -14.57 1.47 10.97
CA GLY A 174 -15.86 2.10 11.28
C GLY A 174 -16.53 1.51 12.54
N GLU A 175 -16.42 0.21 12.76
CA GLU A 175 -16.90 -0.45 13.97
C GLU A 175 -16.09 -0.02 15.20
N GLN A 176 -14.76 0.05 15.10
CA GLN A 176 -13.90 0.53 16.18
C GLN A 176 -14.21 1.98 16.57
N GLU A 177 -14.46 2.86 15.59
CA GLU A 177 -14.82 4.25 15.85
C GLU A 177 -16.19 4.35 16.57
N ARG A 178 -17.17 3.52 16.17
CA ARG A 178 -18.48 3.47 16.85
C ARG A 178 -18.34 3.00 18.30
N LEU A 179 -17.54 1.97 18.54
CA LEU A 179 -17.29 1.45 19.88
C LEU A 179 -16.56 2.47 20.76
N SER A 180 -15.55 3.16 20.24
CA SER A 180 -14.85 4.24 20.96
C SER A 180 -15.81 5.36 21.36
N ASN A 181 -16.64 5.83 20.42
CA ASN A 181 -17.62 6.88 20.70
C ASN A 181 -18.65 6.47 21.78
N ILE A 182 -19.05 5.19 21.81
CA ILE A 182 -19.93 4.64 22.86
C ILE A 182 -19.22 4.66 24.21
N ILE A 183 -17.98 4.16 24.26
CA ILE A 183 -17.19 4.13 25.51
C ILE A 183 -16.98 5.53 26.06
N ASP A 184 -16.62 6.48 25.21
CA ASP A 184 -16.40 7.88 25.59
C ASP A 184 -17.69 8.54 26.11
N ALA A 185 -18.83 8.21 25.48
CA ALA A 185 -20.15 8.68 25.96
C ALA A 185 -20.49 8.13 27.34
N TYR A 186 -20.19 6.86 27.62
CA TYR A 186 -20.41 6.25 28.92
C TYR A 186 -19.40 6.71 29.98
N SER A 187 -18.18 7.01 29.61
CA SER A 187 -17.14 7.49 30.55
C SER A 187 -17.37 8.93 31.02
N ASN A 188 -18.17 9.70 30.28
CA ASN A 188 -18.52 11.09 30.62
C ASN A 188 -19.85 11.20 31.43
N ILE A 189 -20.46 10.09 31.79
CA ILE A 189 -21.61 10.07 32.74
C ILE A 189 -21.01 10.00 34.14
N GLU A 190 -20.73 11.17 34.73
CA GLU A 190 -20.44 11.27 36.17
C GLU A 190 -21.69 10.81 36.94
N ILE A 191 -21.52 9.81 37.82
CA ILE A 191 -22.51 9.33 38.79
C ILE A 191 -22.54 10.26 39.99
#